data_f54d3703818ceb97805471a530922804
#
_entry.id   f54d3703818ceb97805471a530922804
#
_cell.length_a   1.000
_cell.length_b   1.000
_cell.length_c   1.000
_cell.angle_alpha   90.00
_cell.angle_beta   90.00
_cell.angle_gamma   90.00
#
_symmetry.space_group_name_H-M   'P 1'
#
loop_
_entity.id
_entity.type
_entity.pdbx_description
1 polymer ?
#
loop_
_entity_poly.entity_id
_entity_poly.type
_entity_poly.pdbx_seq_one_letter_code
_entity_poly.pdbx_strand_id
1 'polypeptide(L)'
;GHTRWATHGKPDELNAHPHVSRDGKWAVVHNGIIENHAELKSELKKLGYEFYSATDTETAAKLLEYYSAQGAAPLQALRQTCERLEGSYAMAILHAGEKKIYFAKNKSPLYLAYAEDDGKKRAYLASDVICFSAQASEYYALPDGVYGMADENGAEFYDKTGRIFLPAEKLSAAYTGDEINRYPHYMLKEIYDTLPALRAETAYFESNFTFENYPLLCGANGGRGFTKAVLVGCGTAYHAALSGAGMLGRVADLDSAAYVASEFRYYCPKIDENTLAVFISQSGETADTLAAMQEAKRRGAKTLAVVNAEHSTLAKNADAFLPVKAGTEIAVASTKAYSCQAAALYALAEFLRAAALPLQKRCAPNFSALNALCTGLSYGDGNEEKEIARLFCGEKKLFFIGRGDDYRTALEASLKIKETSYLNADVYYAGELKHGFLALVDENSYVVVFATEEATLQKTLSNAEEARARGAQIILFTTNETALPDCPEEKFFRILRVNKLGGVAGGNPLQCVQNILPWQRIAYELSVEKGLNPDKPRNLAKSVTVE
;
A
#
# COMPACT_ATOMS: atom_id res chain seq x y z
N GLY A 1 -12.28 -20.10 -4.93
CA GLY A 1 -12.61 -18.94 -5.74
C GLY A 1 -11.38 -18.12 -6.06
N HIS A 2 -11.44 -17.25 -7.06
CA HIS A 2 -10.34 -16.38 -7.47
C HIS A 2 -10.90 -15.09 -8.06
N THR A 3 -10.39 -13.94 -7.60
CA THR A 3 -10.79 -12.61 -8.08
C THR A 3 -9.75 -12.01 -9.02
N ARG A 4 -9.30 -12.76 -9.95
CA ARG A 4 -8.21 -12.56 -10.90
C ARG A 4 -7.76 -11.11 -11.14
N TRP A 5 -6.46 -10.85 -10.95
CA TRP A 5 -5.74 -9.75 -11.58
C TRP A 5 -5.18 -10.23 -12.92
N ALA A 6 -5.59 -9.60 -14.04
CA ALA A 6 -5.17 -10.05 -15.36
C ALA A 6 -3.73 -9.60 -15.68
N THR A 7 -2.74 -10.46 -15.43
CA THR A 7 -1.35 -10.25 -15.87
C THR A 7 -1.15 -10.71 -17.31
N HIS A 8 -1.80 -11.81 -17.72
CA HIS A 8 -1.74 -12.40 -19.05
C HIS A 8 -3.15 -12.71 -19.58
N GLY A 9 -3.43 -12.33 -20.82
CA GLY A 9 -4.73 -12.54 -21.47
C GLY A 9 -5.83 -11.57 -20.99
N LYS A 10 -6.89 -11.40 -21.78
CA LYS A 10 -8.05 -10.56 -21.45
C LYS A 10 -8.81 -11.13 -20.23
N PRO A 11 -9.47 -10.29 -19.43
CA PRO A 11 -10.36 -10.77 -18.36
C PRO A 11 -11.68 -11.30 -18.96
N ASP A 12 -11.65 -12.53 -19.45
CA ASP A 12 -12.77 -13.27 -19.99
C ASP A 12 -12.86 -14.68 -19.37
N GLU A 13 -13.91 -15.44 -19.70
CA GLU A 13 -14.16 -16.77 -19.13
C GLU A 13 -13.06 -17.78 -19.45
N LEU A 14 -12.45 -17.72 -20.64
CA LEU A 14 -11.39 -18.64 -21.07
C LEU A 14 -10.11 -18.44 -20.26
N ASN A 15 -9.87 -17.22 -19.83
CA ASN A 15 -8.70 -16.83 -19.05
C ASN A 15 -8.99 -16.79 -17.54
N ALA A 16 -10.21 -17.12 -17.09
CA ALA A 16 -10.57 -17.14 -15.68
C ALA A 16 -10.07 -18.41 -14.99
N HIS A 17 -9.66 -18.27 -13.73
CA HIS A 17 -9.33 -19.41 -12.88
C HIS A 17 -10.60 -20.14 -12.40
N PRO A 18 -10.55 -21.46 -12.19
CA PRO A 18 -9.40 -22.35 -12.31
C PRO A 18 -9.06 -22.73 -13.74
N HIS A 19 -7.76 -22.99 -14.02
CA HIS A 19 -7.34 -23.68 -15.22
C HIS A 19 -7.32 -25.18 -14.99
N VAL A 20 -7.86 -25.94 -15.95
CA VAL A 20 -8.07 -27.37 -15.81
C VAL A 20 -7.22 -28.14 -16.84
N SER A 21 -6.65 -29.27 -16.41
CA SER A 21 -5.96 -30.19 -17.31
C SER A 21 -6.93 -30.77 -18.35
N ARG A 22 -6.41 -31.24 -19.49
CA ARG A 22 -7.24 -31.80 -20.58
C ARG A 22 -8.03 -33.04 -20.13
N ASP A 23 -7.41 -33.87 -19.27
CA ASP A 23 -8.03 -35.07 -18.72
C ASP A 23 -9.03 -34.76 -17.56
N GLY A 24 -9.19 -33.50 -17.18
CA GLY A 24 -10.10 -33.03 -16.14
C GLY A 24 -9.68 -33.41 -14.71
N LYS A 25 -8.47 -33.95 -14.52
CA LYS A 25 -8.03 -34.41 -13.20
C LYS A 25 -7.45 -33.32 -12.33
N TRP A 26 -6.82 -32.30 -12.91
CA TRP A 26 -6.19 -31.20 -12.19
C TRP A 26 -6.95 -29.90 -12.41
N ALA A 27 -7.17 -29.16 -11.34
CA ALA A 27 -7.69 -27.79 -11.38
C ALA A 27 -6.78 -26.88 -10.57
N VAL A 28 -6.29 -25.80 -11.16
CA VAL A 28 -5.28 -24.89 -10.60
C VAL A 28 -5.83 -23.47 -10.52
N VAL A 29 -5.76 -22.84 -9.34
CA VAL A 29 -5.85 -21.40 -9.15
C VAL A 29 -4.49 -20.87 -8.74
N HIS A 30 -4.11 -19.70 -9.23
CA HIS A 30 -2.76 -19.16 -9.10
C HIS A 30 -2.78 -17.64 -8.95
N ASN A 31 -2.04 -17.15 -7.98
CA ASN A 31 -1.61 -15.75 -7.85
C ASN A 31 -0.12 -15.67 -8.13
N GLY A 32 0.30 -14.79 -9.02
CA GLY A 32 1.70 -14.63 -9.40
C GLY A 32 1.91 -14.54 -10.90
N ILE A 33 3.17 -14.65 -11.31
CA ILE A 33 3.58 -14.69 -12.72
C ILE A 33 4.61 -15.83 -12.90
N ILE A 34 4.31 -16.76 -13.78
CA ILE A 34 5.24 -17.81 -14.22
C ILE A 34 6.06 -17.21 -15.38
N GLU A 35 7.27 -16.73 -15.09
CA GLU A 35 8.11 -15.97 -16.02
C GLU A 35 8.52 -16.79 -17.24
N ASN A 36 8.83 -18.07 -17.06
CA ASN A 36 9.24 -18.98 -18.14
C ASN A 36 8.06 -19.70 -18.83
N HIS A 37 6.81 -19.24 -18.62
CA HIS A 37 5.60 -19.90 -19.19
C HIS A 37 5.65 -20.06 -20.72
N ALA A 38 6.23 -19.10 -21.46
CA ALA A 38 6.27 -19.13 -22.92
C ALA A 38 7.16 -20.27 -23.43
N GLU A 39 8.30 -20.51 -22.78
CA GLU A 39 9.21 -21.61 -23.09
C GLU A 39 8.56 -22.96 -22.78
N LEU A 40 8.03 -23.12 -21.57
CA LEU A 40 7.34 -24.33 -21.13
C LEU A 40 6.12 -24.65 -22.02
N LYS A 41 5.34 -23.64 -22.41
CA LYS A 41 4.21 -23.77 -23.35
C LYS A 41 4.67 -24.27 -24.72
N SER A 42 5.80 -23.76 -25.23
CA SER A 42 6.37 -24.21 -26.49
C SER A 42 6.81 -25.68 -26.44
N GLU A 43 7.46 -26.08 -25.35
CA GLU A 43 7.87 -27.46 -25.12
C GLU A 43 6.68 -28.42 -25.04
N LEU A 44 5.68 -28.11 -24.22
CA LEU A 44 4.49 -28.92 -24.04
C LEU A 44 3.68 -29.05 -25.36
N LYS A 45 3.62 -27.99 -26.18
CA LYS A 45 3.01 -28.07 -27.53
C LYS A 45 3.71 -29.06 -28.43
N LYS A 46 5.05 -29.16 -28.39
CA LYS A 46 5.82 -30.15 -29.16
C LYS A 46 5.52 -31.59 -28.71
N LEU A 47 5.11 -31.73 -27.42
CA LEU A 47 4.68 -33.02 -26.84
C LEU A 47 3.19 -33.33 -27.08
N GLY A 48 2.47 -32.49 -27.85
CA GLY A 48 1.07 -32.70 -28.20
C GLY A 48 0.05 -32.12 -27.22
N TYR A 49 0.47 -31.27 -26.28
CA TYR A 49 -0.45 -30.58 -25.38
C TYR A 49 -1.06 -29.33 -26.04
N GLU A 50 -2.37 -29.25 -26.04
CA GLU A 50 -3.11 -28.08 -26.53
C GLU A 50 -3.42 -27.11 -25.38
N PHE A 51 -3.37 -25.81 -25.65
CA PHE A 51 -3.67 -24.73 -24.73
C PHE A 51 -4.90 -23.96 -25.21
N TYR A 52 -5.86 -23.73 -24.30
CA TYR A 52 -7.10 -23.02 -24.59
C TYR A 52 -7.09 -21.57 -24.14
N SER A 53 -6.17 -21.20 -23.23
CA SER A 53 -6.09 -19.86 -22.66
C SER A 53 -4.81 -19.11 -23.04
N ALA A 54 -4.83 -17.81 -22.82
CA ALA A 54 -3.67 -16.94 -22.95
C ALA A 54 -2.90 -16.76 -21.63
N THR A 55 -3.30 -17.46 -20.54
CA THR A 55 -2.68 -17.30 -19.22
C THR A 55 -1.41 -18.14 -19.08
N ASP A 56 -0.53 -17.68 -18.22
CA ASP A 56 0.65 -18.42 -17.75
C ASP A 56 0.26 -19.61 -16.87
N THR A 57 -0.81 -19.50 -16.09
CA THR A 57 -1.29 -20.51 -15.15
C THR A 57 -1.67 -21.83 -15.81
N GLU A 58 -2.21 -21.81 -17.03
CA GLU A 58 -2.52 -23.04 -17.76
C GLU A 58 -1.28 -23.92 -17.95
N THR A 59 -0.08 -23.31 -18.03
CA THR A 59 1.18 -24.05 -18.14
C THR A 59 1.41 -24.94 -16.91
N ALA A 60 1.11 -24.48 -15.71
CA ALA A 60 1.21 -25.28 -14.49
C ALA A 60 0.24 -26.48 -14.52
N ALA A 61 -1.02 -26.27 -14.95
CA ALA A 61 -2.00 -27.34 -15.08
C ALA A 61 -1.55 -28.41 -16.09
N LYS A 62 -0.94 -27.98 -17.20
CA LYS A 62 -0.41 -28.92 -18.23
C LYS A 62 0.85 -29.65 -17.78
N LEU A 63 1.72 -29.04 -16.98
CA LEU A 63 2.87 -29.75 -16.37
C LEU A 63 2.41 -30.83 -15.39
N LEU A 64 1.42 -30.55 -14.54
CA LEU A 64 0.83 -31.54 -13.65
C LEU A 64 0.25 -32.73 -14.43
N GLU A 65 -0.49 -32.45 -15.52
CA GLU A 65 -1.01 -33.46 -16.43
C GLU A 65 0.12 -34.31 -17.05
N TYR A 66 1.16 -33.65 -17.54
CA TYR A 66 2.31 -34.28 -18.17
C TYR A 66 3.02 -35.25 -17.24
N TYR A 67 3.36 -34.84 -16.00
CA TYR A 67 4.03 -35.71 -15.06
C TYR A 67 3.12 -36.86 -14.56
N SER A 68 1.83 -36.59 -14.37
CA SER A 68 0.86 -37.64 -14.02
C SER A 68 0.72 -38.70 -15.12
N ALA A 69 0.76 -38.30 -16.40
CA ALA A 69 0.75 -39.22 -17.55
C ALA A 69 2.01 -40.11 -17.59
N GLN A 70 3.11 -39.66 -17.00
CA GLN A 70 4.33 -40.46 -16.83
C GLN A 70 4.30 -41.37 -15.60
N GLY A 71 3.19 -41.43 -14.85
CA GLY A 71 3.02 -42.29 -13.69
C GLY A 71 3.43 -41.65 -12.36
N ALA A 72 3.73 -40.36 -12.31
CA ALA A 72 4.01 -39.68 -11.05
C ALA A 72 2.75 -39.62 -10.16
N ALA A 73 2.89 -39.92 -8.90
CA ALA A 73 1.84 -39.69 -7.89
C ALA A 73 1.58 -38.17 -7.76
N PRO A 74 0.38 -37.71 -7.33
CA PRO A 74 0.00 -36.32 -7.33
C PRO A 74 1.00 -35.37 -6.65
N LEU A 75 1.50 -35.71 -5.46
CA LEU A 75 2.50 -34.90 -4.76
C LEU A 75 3.85 -34.87 -5.51
N GLN A 76 4.21 -35.96 -6.18
CA GLN A 76 5.43 -36.03 -6.99
C GLN A 76 5.28 -35.21 -8.28
N ALA A 77 4.12 -35.25 -8.92
CA ALA A 77 3.81 -34.42 -10.10
C ALA A 77 3.89 -32.92 -9.72
N LEU A 78 3.37 -32.54 -8.55
CA LEU A 78 3.47 -31.17 -8.03
C LEU A 78 4.93 -30.75 -7.81
N ARG A 79 5.72 -31.60 -7.15
CA ARG A 79 7.15 -31.34 -6.95
C ARG A 79 7.87 -31.08 -8.28
N GLN A 80 7.72 -32.01 -9.25
CA GLN A 80 8.35 -31.89 -10.57
C GLN A 80 7.89 -30.64 -11.33
N THR A 81 6.63 -30.24 -11.15
CA THR A 81 6.11 -28.97 -11.69
C THR A 81 6.81 -27.78 -11.07
N CYS A 82 6.90 -27.72 -9.73
CA CYS A 82 7.58 -26.61 -9.02
C CYS A 82 9.06 -26.49 -9.39
N GLU A 83 9.76 -27.60 -9.64
CA GLU A 83 11.17 -27.62 -10.08
C GLU A 83 11.39 -27.00 -11.48
N ARG A 84 10.30 -26.87 -12.28
CA ARG A 84 10.34 -26.30 -13.63
C ARG A 84 9.87 -24.85 -13.70
N LEU A 85 9.06 -24.42 -12.74
CA LEU A 85 8.49 -23.07 -12.74
C LEU A 85 9.50 -22.04 -12.25
N GLU A 86 9.62 -20.94 -12.99
CA GLU A 86 10.38 -19.76 -12.62
C GLU A 86 9.43 -18.58 -12.39
N GLY A 87 9.76 -17.70 -11.43
CA GLY A 87 8.96 -16.51 -11.11
C GLY A 87 8.26 -16.59 -9.76
N SER A 88 7.14 -15.90 -9.65
CA SER A 88 6.34 -15.83 -8.42
C SER A 88 5.06 -16.66 -8.57
N TYR A 89 4.74 -17.46 -7.55
CA TYR A 89 3.48 -18.21 -7.55
C TYR A 89 2.98 -18.54 -6.15
N ALA A 90 1.66 -18.49 -5.99
CA ALA A 90 0.90 -19.07 -4.90
C ALA A 90 -0.24 -19.88 -5.53
N MET A 91 -0.14 -21.19 -5.50
CA MET A 91 -1.07 -22.10 -6.16
C MET A 91 -1.89 -22.89 -5.15
N ALA A 92 -3.22 -22.94 -5.39
CA ALA A 92 -4.10 -23.93 -4.78
C ALA A 92 -4.62 -24.86 -5.87
N ILE A 93 -4.51 -26.18 -5.63
CA ILE A 93 -4.64 -27.20 -6.64
C ILE A 93 -5.54 -28.31 -6.13
N LEU A 94 -6.50 -28.74 -6.96
CA LEU A 94 -7.32 -29.89 -6.71
C LEU A 94 -6.96 -31.01 -7.70
N HIS A 95 -6.98 -32.25 -7.20
CA HIS A 95 -6.85 -33.47 -8.00
C HIS A 95 -8.14 -34.31 -7.89
N ALA A 96 -8.71 -34.69 -9.01
CA ALA A 96 -9.93 -35.49 -9.06
C ALA A 96 -9.72 -36.85 -8.39
N GLY A 97 -10.69 -37.27 -7.58
CA GLY A 97 -10.62 -38.54 -6.83
C GLY A 97 -9.93 -38.46 -5.48
N GLU A 98 -9.36 -37.33 -5.11
CA GLU A 98 -8.75 -37.13 -3.78
C GLU A 98 -9.44 -36.01 -3.00
N LYS A 99 -9.67 -36.21 -1.70
CA LYS A 99 -10.22 -35.20 -0.79
C LYS A 99 -9.10 -34.38 -0.15
N LYS A 100 -8.24 -33.79 -0.98
CA LYS A 100 -7.09 -33.02 -0.57
C LYS A 100 -6.97 -31.74 -1.37
N ILE A 101 -6.42 -30.71 -0.74
CA ILE A 101 -5.95 -29.50 -1.42
C ILE A 101 -4.43 -29.61 -1.50
N TYR A 102 -3.89 -29.55 -2.70
CA TYR A 102 -2.47 -29.40 -2.94
C TYR A 102 -2.13 -27.92 -3.04
N PHE A 103 -0.93 -27.55 -2.66
CA PHE A 103 -0.47 -26.17 -2.72
C PHE A 103 1.02 -26.07 -3.02
N ALA A 104 1.42 -24.94 -3.61
CA ALA A 104 2.82 -24.58 -3.77
C ALA A 104 2.97 -23.07 -3.72
N LYS A 105 4.09 -22.60 -3.16
CA LYS A 105 4.35 -21.19 -2.93
C LYS A 105 5.80 -20.81 -3.24
N ASN A 106 5.96 -19.72 -4.00
CA ASN A 106 7.24 -19.03 -4.20
C ASN A 106 6.98 -17.53 -4.39
N LYS A 107 7.54 -16.67 -3.55
CA LYS A 107 7.41 -15.20 -3.51
C LYS A 107 6.00 -14.69 -3.20
N SER A 108 4.94 -15.13 -3.91
CA SER A 108 3.56 -14.70 -3.66
C SER A 108 3.01 -15.25 -2.34
N PRO A 109 2.24 -14.47 -1.53
CA PRO A 109 1.76 -14.90 -0.22
C PRO A 109 0.74 -16.05 -0.32
N LEU A 110 0.86 -17.01 0.61
CA LEU A 110 -0.08 -18.12 0.77
C LEU A 110 -0.08 -18.58 2.22
N TYR A 111 -1.28 -18.73 2.78
CA TYR A 111 -1.52 -19.11 4.17
C TYR A 111 -2.46 -20.31 4.23
N LEU A 112 -2.22 -21.21 5.17
CA LEU A 112 -3.08 -22.35 5.46
C LEU A 112 -3.60 -22.24 6.88
N ALA A 113 -4.90 -22.46 7.09
CA ALA A 113 -5.50 -22.52 8.41
C ALA A 113 -6.46 -23.70 8.53
N TYR A 114 -6.76 -24.06 9.77
CA TYR A 114 -7.79 -25.04 10.09
C TYR A 114 -8.84 -24.39 11.00
N ALA A 115 -10.10 -24.67 10.70
CA ALA A 115 -11.19 -24.29 11.56
C ALA A 115 -12.23 -25.42 11.67
N GLU A 116 -13.00 -25.41 12.74
CA GLU A 116 -14.17 -26.27 12.88
C GLU A 116 -15.40 -25.57 12.29
N ASP A 117 -16.09 -26.25 11.39
CA ASP A 117 -17.33 -25.78 10.78
C ASP A 117 -18.31 -26.96 10.80
N ASP A 118 -19.47 -26.78 11.47
CA ASP A 118 -20.47 -27.80 11.74
C ASP A 118 -19.87 -29.09 12.36
N GLY A 119 -18.93 -28.95 13.29
CA GLY A 119 -18.26 -30.06 13.98
C GLY A 119 -17.29 -30.84 13.10
N LYS A 120 -16.90 -30.32 11.94
CA LYS A 120 -15.90 -30.89 11.04
C LYS A 120 -14.71 -29.97 10.90
N LYS A 121 -13.52 -30.54 11.02
CA LYS A 121 -12.28 -29.82 10.75
C LYS A 121 -12.14 -29.60 9.25
N ARG A 122 -11.94 -28.36 8.84
CA ARG A 122 -11.75 -27.94 7.44
C ARG A 122 -10.44 -27.20 7.26
N ALA A 123 -9.77 -27.46 6.15
CA ALA A 123 -8.59 -26.72 5.73
C ALA A 123 -9.01 -25.51 4.86
N TYR A 124 -8.45 -24.36 5.18
CA TYR A 124 -8.61 -23.11 4.44
C TYR A 124 -7.25 -22.70 3.88
N LEU A 125 -7.20 -22.40 2.57
CA LEU A 125 -6.01 -21.90 1.90
C LEU A 125 -6.35 -20.55 1.25
N ALA A 126 -5.58 -19.51 1.58
CA ALA A 126 -5.84 -18.17 1.11
C ALA A 126 -4.55 -17.34 0.95
N SER A 127 -4.60 -16.32 0.13
CA SER A 127 -3.51 -15.35 -0.05
C SER A 127 -3.45 -14.27 1.03
N ASP A 128 -4.49 -14.19 1.90
CA ASP A 128 -4.55 -13.28 3.04
C ASP A 128 -5.24 -13.98 4.22
N VAL A 129 -4.70 -13.79 5.42
CA VAL A 129 -5.23 -14.37 6.67
C VAL A 129 -6.63 -13.86 7.03
N ILE A 130 -7.02 -12.70 6.53
CA ILE A 130 -8.36 -12.13 6.74
C ILE A 130 -9.47 -13.04 6.22
N CYS A 131 -9.18 -13.86 5.19
CA CYS A 131 -10.15 -14.74 4.57
C CYS A 131 -10.69 -15.84 5.50
N PHE A 132 -9.97 -16.15 6.57
CA PHE A 132 -10.35 -17.18 7.57
C PHE A 132 -10.25 -16.67 9.02
N SER A 133 -10.01 -15.37 9.21
CA SER A 133 -9.80 -14.79 10.55
C SER A 133 -11.00 -14.91 11.49
N ALA A 134 -12.22 -14.98 10.95
CA ALA A 134 -13.44 -15.21 11.75
C ALA A 134 -13.62 -16.67 12.21
N GLN A 135 -12.94 -17.63 11.56
CA GLN A 135 -13.13 -19.06 11.77
C GLN A 135 -11.94 -19.74 12.44
N ALA A 136 -10.71 -19.27 12.19
CA ALA A 136 -9.48 -19.87 12.66
C ALA A 136 -8.78 -19.02 13.73
N SER A 137 -8.16 -19.68 14.70
CA SER A 137 -7.34 -19.03 15.74
C SER A 137 -5.83 -19.10 15.46
N GLU A 138 -5.44 -20.00 14.54
CA GLU A 138 -4.05 -20.25 14.17
C GLU A 138 -3.93 -20.48 12.67
N TYR A 139 -2.77 -20.18 12.10
CA TYR A 139 -2.47 -20.36 10.69
C TYR A 139 -1.01 -20.73 10.46
N TYR A 140 -0.72 -21.28 9.28
CA TYR A 140 0.63 -21.55 8.80
C TYR A 140 0.98 -20.53 7.71
N ALA A 141 2.01 -19.73 7.92
CA ALA A 141 2.60 -18.89 6.87
C ALA A 141 3.55 -19.76 6.04
N LEU A 142 3.24 -19.97 4.77
CA LEU A 142 4.05 -20.83 3.91
C LEU A 142 5.30 -20.08 3.42
N PRO A 143 6.53 -20.60 3.67
CA PRO A 143 7.77 -20.03 3.14
C PRO A 143 7.91 -20.22 1.63
N ASP A 144 8.87 -19.48 1.01
CA ASP A 144 9.23 -19.66 -0.40
C ASP A 144 9.80 -21.04 -0.68
N GLY A 145 9.42 -21.63 -1.82
CA GLY A 145 9.84 -22.96 -2.24
C GLY A 145 9.12 -24.11 -1.54
N VAL A 146 8.11 -23.81 -0.72
CA VAL A 146 7.29 -24.84 -0.06
C VAL A 146 6.16 -25.29 -0.96
N TYR A 147 5.94 -26.60 -0.99
CA TYR A 147 4.79 -27.26 -1.57
C TYR A 147 4.24 -28.33 -0.61
N GLY A 148 3.02 -28.78 -0.84
CA GLY A 148 2.43 -29.77 0.05
C GLY A 148 0.98 -30.08 -0.24
N MET A 149 0.34 -30.71 0.75
CA MET A 149 -1.07 -31.06 0.71
C MET A 149 -1.72 -30.89 2.08
N ALA A 150 -3.02 -30.65 2.09
CA ALA A 150 -3.85 -30.53 3.29
C ALA A 150 -5.17 -31.25 3.10
N ASP A 151 -5.65 -31.91 4.17
CA ASP A 151 -6.97 -32.53 4.27
C ASP A 151 -7.57 -32.29 5.67
N GLU A 152 -8.68 -32.94 6.00
CA GLU A 152 -9.33 -32.83 7.31
C GLU A 152 -8.47 -33.32 8.49
N ASN A 153 -7.47 -34.18 8.23
CA ASN A 153 -6.59 -34.78 9.24
C ASN A 153 -5.38 -33.88 9.55
N GLY A 154 -4.93 -33.07 8.59
CA GLY A 154 -3.79 -32.18 8.76
C GLY A 154 -3.13 -31.79 7.45
N ALA A 155 -1.95 -31.18 7.57
CA ALA A 155 -1.14 -30.77 6.42
C ALA A 155 0.24 -31.43 6.44
N GLU A 156 0.76 -31.64 5.25
CA GLU A 156 2.14 -32.06 5.03
C GLU A 156 2.85 -31.00 4.18
N PHE A 157 4.01 -30.57 4.64
CA PHE A 157 4.83 -29.54 4.01
C PHE A 157 6.14 -30.14 3.53
N TYR A 158 6.57 -29.74 2.36
CA TYR A 158 7.79 -30.19 1.71
C TYR A 158 8.52 -29.01 1.09
N ASP A 159 9.83 -29.10 1.02
CA ASP A 159 10.71 -28.24 0.25
C ASP A 159 11.70 -29.09 -0.58
N LYS A 160 12.71 -28.46 -1.17
CA LYS A 160 13.76 -29.15 -1.94
C LYS A 160 14.58 -30.19 -1.12
N THR A 161 14.55 -30.10 0.21
CA THR A 161 15.27 -31.03 1.12
C THR A 161 14.42 -32.20 1.56
N GLY A 162 13.11 -32.16 1.35
CA GLY A 162 12.15 -33.19 1.72
C GLY A 162 11.02 -32.67 2.59
N ARG A 163 10.47 -33.54 3.44
CA ARG A 163 9.39 -33.14 4.37
C ARG A 163 9.92 -32.26 5.47
N ILE A 164 9.22 -31.13 5.70
CA ILE A 164 9.57 -30.13 6.71
C ILE A 164 8.45 -29.96 7.74
N PHE A 165 8.79 -29.38 8.89
CA PHE A 165 7.84 -28.97 9.91
C PHE A 165 7.69 -27.45 9.88
N LEU A 166 6.45 -26.95 9.83
CA LEU A 166 6.14 -25.53 9.99
C LEU A 166 5.36 -25.34 11.29
N PRO A 167 5.76 -24.39 12.16
CA PRO A 167 4.98 -24.02 13.33
C PRO A 167 3.72 -23.25 12.92
N ALA A 168 2.61 -23.48 13.64
CA ALA A 168 1.44 -22.65 13.53
C ALA A 168 1.68 -21.31 14.26
N GLU A 169 1.21 -20.22 13.67
CA GLU A 169 1.22 -18.89 14.24
C GLU A 169 -0.17 -18.53 14.75
N LYS A 170 -0.26 -17.82 15.89
CA LYS A 170 -1.55 -17.36 16.41
C LYS A 170 -2.08 -16.19 15.60
N LEU A 171 -3.36 -16.23 15.27
CA LEU A 171 -4.06 -15.08 14.68
C LEU A 171 -4.30 -14.04 15.77
N SER A 172 -3.86 -12.79 15.54
CA SER A 172 -4.16 -11.69 16.47
C SER A 172 -5.61 -11.26 16.32
N ALA A 173 -6.25 -10.80 17.42
CA ALA A 173 -7.61 -10.27 17.41
C ALA A 173 -7.83 -9.07 16.46
N ALA A 174 -6.76 -8.46 15.96
CA ALA A 174 -6.79 -7.36 14.99
C ALA A 174 -7.33 -7.78 13.60
N TYR A 175 -7.42 -9.08 13.32
CA TYR A 175 -7.94 -9.61 12.05
C TYR A 175 -9.42 -10.01 12.09
N THR A 176 -10.13 -9.76 13.19
CA THR A 176 -11.61 -9.95 13.23
C THR A 176 -12.24 -8.94 12.28
N GLY A 177 -13.02 -9.44 11.34
CA GLY A 177 -13.61 -8.66 10.25
C GLY A 177 -14.30 -7.39 10.74
N ASP A 178 -13.92 -6.26 10.11
CA ASP A 178 -14.43 -4.96 10.49
C ASP A 178 -15.83 -4.79 9.92
N GLU A 179 -16.83 -4.66 10.79
CA GLU A 179 -18.20 -4.46 10.34
C GLU A 179 -18.36 -3.09 9.69
N ILE A 180 -19.03 -3.03 8.53
CA ILE A 180 -19.30 -1.79 7.81
C ILE A 180 -20.21 -0.83 8.59
N ASN A 181 -20.95 -1.38 9.58
CA ASN A 181 -21.88 -0.66 10.45
C ASN A 181 -22.90 0.20 9.66
N ARG A 182 -22.99 1.50 10.01
CA ARG A 182 -23.92 2.47 9.41
C ARG A 182 -23.47 3.10 8.09
N TYR A 183 -22.28 2.78 7.63
CA TYR A 183 -21.72 3.39 6.42
C TYR A 183 -22.12 2.61 5.17
N PRO A 184 -22.42 3.29 4.04
CA PRO A 184 -22.79 2.59 2.81
C PRO A 184 -21.59 1.90 2.12
N HIS A 185 -20.36 2.36 2.43
CA HIS A 185 -19.11 1.85 1.83
C HIS A 185 -17.98 1.83 2.87
N TYR A 186 -17.05 0.89 2.71
CA TYR A 186 -15.86 0.80 3.56
C TYR A 186 -14.96 2.03 3.46
N MET A 187 -14.75 2.58 2.26
CA MET A 187 -13.95 3.78 2.09
C MET A 187 -14.44 4.94 2.95
N LEU A 188 -15.76 5.16 3.02
CA LEU A 188 -16.30 6.22 3.85
C LEU A 188 -16.08 5.95 5.34
N LYS A 189 -16.32 4.71 5.78
CA LYS A 189 -16.03 4.29 7.15
C LYS A 189 -14.57 4.53 7.50
N GLU A 190 -13.66 4.10 6.65
CA GLU A 190 -12.22 4.17 6.86
C GLU A 190 -11.71 5.62 6.90
N ILE A 191 -12.31 6.54 6.14
CA ILE A 191 -12.05 7.98 6.28
C ILE A 191 -12.37 8.44 7.70
N TYR A 192 -13.55 8.08 8.25
CA TYR A 192 -13.93 8.45 9.62
C TYR A 192 -13.19 7.67 10.70
N ASP A 193 -12.67 6.49 10.41
CA ASP A 193 -11.80 5.71 11.30
C ASP A 193 -10.40 6.32 11.47
N THR A 194 -10.02 7.33 10.68
CA THR A 194 -8.69 7.95 10.75
C THR A 194 -8.39 8.49 12.14
N LEU A 195 -9.30 9.22 12.79
CA LEU A 195 -9.05 9.77 14.12
C LEU A 195 -8.93 8.70 15.22
N PRO A 196 -9.82 7.70 15.33
CA PRO A 196 -9.62 6.57 16.23
C PRO A 196 -8.27 5.84 16.01
N ALA A 197 -7.89 5.61 14.76
CA ALA A 197 -6.63 4.97 14.41
C ALA A 197 -5.41 5.80 14.86
N LEU A 198 -5.41 7.09 14.58
CA LEU A 198 -4.34 8.02 15.00
C LEU A 198 -4.20 8.08 16.53
N ARG A 199 -5.30 8.06 17.26
CA ARG A 199 -5.27 8.02 18.74
C ARG A 199 -4.66 6.72 19.26
N ALA A 200 -5.04 5.58 18.69
CA ALA A 200 -4.47 4.28 19.05
C ALA A 200 -2.97 4.22 18.73
N GLU A 201 -2.58 4.76 17.58
CA GLU A 201 -1.19 4.82 17.14
C GLU A 201 -0.34 5.75 18.01
N THR A 202 -0.86 6.94 18.34
CA THR A 202 -0.19 7.88 19.26
C THR A 202 0.06 7.25 20.63
N ALA A 203 -0.97 6.60 21.21
CA ALA A 203 -0.83 5.88 22.48
C ALA A 203 0.19 4.74 22.41
N TYR A 204 0.26 4.04 21.26
CA TYR A 204 1.29 3.04 21.04
C TYR A 204 2.70 3.65 21.04
N PHE A 205 2.93 4.76 20.34
CA PHE A 205 4.24 5.40 20.28
C PHE A 205 4.67 5.93 21.65
N GLU A 206 3.78 6.56 22.39
CA GLU A 206 4.06 7.07 23.74
C GLU A 206 4.50 5.95 24.70
N SER A 207 3.96 4.75 24.54
CA SER A 207 4.22 3.62 25.44
C SER A 207 5.35 2.71 24.97
N ASN A 208 5.56 2.55 23.67
CA ASN A 208 6.40 1.49 23.12
C ASN A 208 7.55 1.98 22.24
N PHE A 209 7.50 3.21 21.70
CA PHE A 209 8.53 3.70 20.79
C PHE A 209 9.66 4.36 21.58
N THR A 210 10.43 3.53 22.30
CA THR A 210 11.50 3.90 23.20
C THR A 210 12.87 3.45 22.68
N PHE A 211 13.95 4.05 23.20
CA PHE A 211 15.33 3.68 22.81
C PHE A 211 15.66 2.23 23.16
N GLU A 212 15.03 1.69 24.20
CA GLU A 212 15.20 0.30 24.63
C GLU A 212 14.56 -0.68 23.63
N ASN A 213 13.35 -0.37 23.16
CA ASN A 213 12.62 -1.23 22.23
C ASN A 213 13.15 -1.12 20.79
N TYR A 214 13.79 -0.01 20.43
CA TYR A 214 14.32 0.23 19.08
C TYR A 214 15.83 0.56 19.09
N PRO A 215 16.69 -0.33 19.62
CA PRO A 215 18.13 -0.10 19.71
C PRO A 215 18.79 0.08 18.34
N LEU A 216 18.23 -0.53 17.28
CA LEU A 216 18.72 -0.40 15.89
C LEU A 216 18.80 1.06 15.45
N LEU A 217 17.86 1.90 15.90
CA LEU A 217 17.77 3.31 15.52
C LEU A 217 18.74 4.21 16.31
N CYS A 218 19.50 3.62 17.25
CA CYS A 218 20.46 4.30 18.09
C CYS A 218 21.91 3.94 17.71
N GLY A 219 22.81 4.91 17.70
CA GLY A 219 24.25 4.65 17.56
C GLY A 219 24.85 4.01 18.82
N ALA A 220 25.85 3.16 18.65
CA ALA A 220 26.48 2.37 19.72
C ALA A 220 27.07 3.24 20.86
N ASN A 221 27.55 4.46 20.56
CA ASN A 221 28.17 5.38 21.52
C ASN A 221 27.29 6.60 21.84
N GLY A 222 25.99 6.52 21.61
CA GLY A 222 25.09 7.68 21.57
C GLY A 222 25.15 8.40 20.21
N GLY A 223 24.11 9.18 19.93
CA GLY A 223 23.88 9.72 18.59
C GLY A 223 22.97 8.79 17.78
N ARG A 224 22.52 9.26 16.64
CA ARG A 224 21.82 8.41 15.66
C ARG A 224 22.85 7.56 14.92
N GLY A 225 22.50 6.31 14.63
CA GLY A 225 23.39 5.37 13.91
C GLY A 225 23.51 5.63 12.41
N PHE A 226 22.87 6.70 11.87
CA PHE A 226 22.71 6.91 10.43
C PHE A 226 23.07 8.34 10.03
N THR A 227 23.66 8.48 8.85
CA THR A 227 23.98 9.78 8.23
C THR A 227 22.92 10.20 7.22
N LYS A 228 22.15 9.25 6.69
CA LYS A 228 21.05 9.51 5.77
C LYS A 228 19.94 8.46 5.88
N ALA A 229 18.77 8.80 5.37
CA ALA A 229 17.65 7.87 5.23
C ALA A 229 17.14 7.82 3.78
N VAL A 230 16.75 6.63 3.31
CA VAL A 230 16.01 6.44 2.07
C VAL A 230 14.66 5.82 2.41
N LEU A 231 13.57 6.43 1.95
CA LEU A 231 12.21 5.98 2.19
C LEU A 231 11.64 5.41 0.92
N VAL A 232 11.07 4.22 0.97
CA VAL A 232 10.70 3.45 -0.23
C VAL A 232 9.26 2.95 -0.10
N GLY A 233 8.44 3.16 -1.14
CA GLY A 233 7.06 2.69 -1.18
C GLY A 233 6.47 2.74 -2.60
N CYS A 234 5.25 2.23 -2.75
CA CYS A 234 4.46 2.30 -3.97
C CYS A 234 3.18 3.11 -3.75
N GLY A 235 2.72 3.87 -4.75
CA GLY A 235 1.45 4.59 -4.72
C GLY A 235 1.29 5.47 -3.48
N THR A 236 0.22 5.28 -2.73
CA THR A 236 -0.07 6.00 -1.47
C THR A 236 1.08 5.90 -0.45
N ALA A 237 1.72 4.73 -0.32
CA ALA A 237 2.87 4.57 0.58
C ALA A 237 4.09 5.37 0.11
N TYR A 238 4.29 5.55 -1.20
CA TYR A 238 5.31 6.45 -1.74
C TYR A 238 4.98 7.92 -1.42
N HIS A 239 3.71 8.33 -1.51
CA HIS A 239 3.32 9.70 -1.12
C HIS A 239 3.52 9.95 0.38
N ALA A 240 3.27 8.94 1.22
CA ALA A 240 3.64 9.00 2.64
C ALA A 240 5.17 9.09 2.82
N ALA A 241 5.95 8.34 2.04
CA ALA A 241 7.41 8.41 2.04
C ALA A 241 7.93 9.80 1.66
N LEU A 242 7.33 10.47 0.67
CA LEU A 242 7.67 11.85 0.29
C LEU A 242 7.47 12.83 1.46
N SER A 243 6.34 12.74 2.15
CA SER A 243 6.06 13.55 3.34
C SER A 243 7.02 13.23 4.49
N GLY A 244 7.27 11.93 4.73
CA GLY A 244 8.19 11.43 5.74
C GLY A 244 9.64 11.89 5.51
N ALA A 245 10.12 11.88 4.28
CA ALA A 245 11.46 12.40 3.95
C ALA A 245 11.57 13.90 4.29
N GLY A 246 10.52 14.69 4.00
CA GLY A 246 10.46 16.08 4.44
C GLY A 246 10.46 16.24 5.97
N MET A 247 9.74 15.37 6.68
CA MET A 247 9.72 15.37 8.15
C MET A 247 11.08 15.01 8.74
N LEU A 248 11.75 13.97 8.24
CA LEU A 248 13.09 13.58 8.67
C LEU A 248 14.12 14.70 8.44
N GLY A 249 14.05 15.38 7.30
CA GLY A 249 14.93 16.53 7.04
C GLY A 249 14.71 17.69 8.02
N ARG A 250 13.44 18.09 8.22
CA ARG A 250 13.12 19.26 9.07
C ARG A 250 13.22 18.98 10.56
N VAL A 251 12.76 17.82 11.01
CA VAL A 251 12.66 17.49 12.45
C VAL A 251 13.94 16.85 12.97
N ALA A 252 14.51 15.87 12.23
CA ALA A 252 15.68 15.13 12.66
C ALA A 252 17.00 15.68 12.10
N ASP A 253 16.97 16.68 11.22
CA ASP A 253 18.15 17.17 10.50
C ASP A 253 18.94 16.00 9.85
N LEU A 254 18.21 15.15 9.13
CA LEU A 254 18.75 13.96 8.49
C LEU A 254 18.55 14.07 6.98
N ASP A 255 19.63 13.94 6.21
CA ASP A 255 19.54 13.85 4.76
C ASP A 255 18.63 12.69 4.37
N SER A 256 17.55 12.99 3.66
CA SER A 256 16.47 12.04 3.43
C SER A 256 15.83 12.21 2.06
N ALA A 257 15.60 11.11 1.37
CA ALA A 257 14.93 11.09 0.06
C ALA A 257 13.94 9.92 -0.04
N ALA A 258 12.86 10.14 -0.82
CA ALA A 258 11.87 9.11 -1.09
C ALA A 258 12.04 8.54 -2.51
N TYR A 259 11.80 7.24 -2.66
CA TYR A 259 11.96 6.50 -3.90
C TYR A 259 10.73 5.61 -4.15
N VAL A 260 10.35 5.48 -5.42
CA VAL A 260 9.36 4.50 -5.85
C VAL A 260 9.98 3.10 -5.78
N ALA A 261 9.30 2.15 -5.18
CA ALA A 261 9.86 0.82 -4.94
C ALA A 261 10.16 0.05 -6.23
N SER A 262 9.31 0.15 -7.26
CA SER A 262 9.51 -0.50 -8.56
C SER A 262 10.82 -0.07 -9.26
N GLU A 263 11.27 1.16 -9.03
CA GLU A 263 12.48 1.71 -9.61
C GLU A 263 13.73 1.49 -8.73
N PHE A 264 13.51 1.42 -7.40
CA PHE A 264 14.59 1.41 -6.42
C PHE A 264 15.61 0.28 -6.63
N ARG A 265 15.17 -0.93 -6.95
CA ARG A 265 16.07 -2.06 -7.15
C ARG A 265 16.97 -1.93 -8.40
N TYR A 266 16.52 -1.19 -9.41
CA TYR A 266 17.28 -0.98 -10.66
C TYR A 266 18.18 0.26 -10.58
N TYR A 267 17.66 1.33 -9.98
CA TYR A 267 18.32 2.63 -9.88
C TYR A 267 18.56 3.02 -8.42
N CYS A 268 18.96 2.04 -7.60
CA CYS A 268 19.22 2.25 -6.19
C CYS A 268 20.27 3.34 -5.98
N PRO A 269 20.00 4.35 -5.14
CA PRO A 269 20.99 5.37 -4.82
C PRO A 269 22.20 4.73 -4.10
N LYS A 270 23.28 5.49 -3.96
CA LYS A 270 24.42 5.04 -3.15
C LYS A 270 23.98 4.95 -1.68
N ILE A 271 23.90 3.73 -1.17
CA ILE A 271 23.58 3.40 0.22
C ILE A 271 24.62 2.45 0.78
N ASP A 272 24.77 2.44 2.10
CA ASP A 272 25.78 1.70 2.84
C ASP A 272 25.26 1.38 4.28
N GLU A 273 26.13 0.88 5.15
CA GLU A 273 25.84 0.55 6.54
C GLU A 273 25.43 1.75 7.42
N ASN A 274 25.70 2.97 6.97
CA ASN A 274 25.31 4.22 7.64
C ASN A 274 23.97 4.76 7.11
N THR A 275 23.28 3.99 6.28
CA THR A 275 22.00 4.36 5.69
C THR A 275 20.87 3.62 6.37
N LEU A 276 19.82 4.34 6.80
CA LEU A 276 18.54 3.77 7.20
C LEU A 276 17.62 3.68 5.97
N ALA A 277 17.30 2.47 5.54
CA ALA A 277 16.32 2.23 4.48
C ALA A 277 14.95 1.89 5.08
N VAL A 278 13.98 2.78 4.90
CA VAL A 278 12.63 2.69 5.47
C VAL A 278 11.66 2.25 4.38
N PHE A 279 11.02 1.10 4.56
CA PHE A 279 10.08 0.51 3.61
C PHE A 279 8.66 0.67 4.14
N ILE A 280 7.81 1.37 3.39
CA ILE A 280 6.44 1.72 3.79
C ILE A 280 5.46 0.87 2.99
N SER A 281 4.55 0.18 3.67
CA SER A 281 3.50 -0.62 3.04
C SER A 281 2.30 -0.79 3.97
N GLN A 282 1.09 -0.80 3.42
CA GLN A 282 -0.10 -1.15 4.20
C GLN A 282 -0.14 -2.67 4.44
N SER A 283 -0.04 -3.47 3.38
CA SER A 283 -0.11 -4.94 3.43
C SER A 283 1.19 -5.61 3.88
N GLY A 284 2.33 -4.97 3.58
CA GLY A 284 3.66 -5.57 3.74
C GLY A 284 3.96 -6.74 2.79
N GLU A 285 3.12 -6.92 1.75
CA GLU A 285 3.23 -7.99 0.75
C GLU A 285 3.43 -7.45 -0.68
N THR A 286 3.65 -6.15 -0.83
CA THR A 286 3.89 -5.53 -2.15
C THR A 286 5.20 -6.04 -2.73
N ALA A 287 5.15 -6.70 -3.88
CA ALA A 287 6.29 -7.38 -4.50
C ALA A 287 7.49 -6.43 -4.72
N ASP A 288 7.26 -5.26 -5.32
CA ASP A 288 8.29 -4.26 -5.53
C ASP A 288 8.94 -3.77 -4.24
N THR A 289 8.15 -3.57 -3.17
CA THR A 289 8.65 -3.12 -1.87
C THR A 289 9.55 -4.18 -1.22
N LEU A 290 9.16 -5.45 -1.33
CA LEU A 290 9.96 -6.58 -0.84
C LEU A 290 11.27 -6.71 -1.63
N ALA A 291 11.24 -6.60 -2.95
CA ALA A 291 12.43 -6.65 -3.80
C ALA A 291 13.38 -5.47 -3.52
N ALA A 292 12.83 -4.26 -3.33
CA ALA A 292 13.60 -3.07 -2.95
C ALA A 292 14.31 -3.26 -1.59
N MET A 293 13.63 -3.87 -0.60
CA MET A 293 14.23 -4.17 0.70
C MET A 293 15.38 -5.16 0.58
N GLN A 294 15.22 -6.22 -0.21
CA GLN A 294 16.30 -7.19 -0.45
C GLN A 294 17.52 -6.53 -1.07
N GLU A 295 17.32 -5.62 -2.03
CA GLU A 295 18.43 -4.86 -2.65
C GLU A 295 19.12 -3.95 -1.63
N ALA A 296 18.38 -3.25 -0.76
CA ALA A 296 18.96 -2.42 0.29
C ALA A 296 19.81 -3.24 1.27
N LYS A 297 19.32 -4.42 1.70
CA LYS A 297 20.07 -5.35 2.55
C LYS A 297 21.35 -5.85 1.86
N ARG A 298 21.26 -6.20 0.59
CA ARG A 298 22.43 -6.63 -0.20
C ARG A 298 23.53 -5.57 -0.24
N ARG A 299 23.16 -4.30 -0.17
CA ARG A 299 24.09 -3.16 -0.12
C ARG A 299 24.54 -2.78 1.29
N GLY A 300 24.08 -3.48 2.32
CA GLY A 300 24.49 -3.29 3.69
C GLY A 300 23.69 -2.25 4.49
N ALA A 301 22.65 -1.62 3.89
CA ALA A 301 21.80 -0.67 4.62
C ALA A 301 20.99 -1.37 5.71
N LYS A 302 20.73 -0.66 6.82
CA LYS A 302 19.81 -1.12 7.86
C LYS A 302 18.37 -0.87 7.43
N THR A 303 17.52 -1.87 7.59
CA THR A 303 16.15 -1.84 7.09
C THR A 303 15.13 -1.70 8.21
N LEU A 304 14.20 -0.76 8.03
CA LEU A 304 13.04 -0.56 8.90
C LEU A 304 11.78 -0.70 8.07
N ALA A 305 10.87 -1.60 8.45
CA ALA A 305 9.53 -1.67 7.87
C ALA A 305 8.56 -0.76 8.64
N VAL A 306 7.83 0.11 7.95
CA VAL A 306 6.67 0.85 8.48
C VAL A 306 5.44 0.23 7.87
N VAL A 307 4.75 -0.63 8.63
CA VAL A 307 3.77 -1.54 8.05
C VAL A 307 2.55 -1.73 8.97
N ASN A 308 1.35 -1.79 8.36
CA ASN A 308 0.11 -2.01 9.10
C ASN A 308 -0.14 -3.50 9.41
N ALA A 309 0.22 -4.40 8.50
CA ALA A 309 0.14 -5.85 8.73
C ALA A 309 1.41 -6.37 9.43
N GLU A 310 1.36 -6.46 10.76
CA GLU A 310 2.52 -6.78 11.60
C GLU A 310 3.12 -8.19 11.36
N HIS A 311 2.33 -9.12 10.82
CA HIS A 311 2.77 -10.49 10.50
C HIS A 311 3.21 -10.68 9.05
N SER A 312 3.27 -9.57 8.28
CA SER A 312 3.63 -9.60 6.86
C SER A 312 5.09 -10.00 6.60
N THR A 313 5.33 -10.37 5.36
CA THR A 313 6.68 -10.69 4.87
C THR A 313 7.65 -9.53 5.06
N LEU A 314 7.20 -8.28 4.83
CA LEU A 314 8.01 -7.08 5.01
C LEU A 314 8.43 -6.91 6.48
N ALA A 315 7.49 -7.05 7.43
CA ALA A 315 7.77 -6.94 8.86
C ALA A 315 8.75 -8.00 9.36
N LYS A 316 8.55 -9.26 8.91
CA LYS A 316 9.40 -10.40 9.31
C LYS A 316 10.83 -10.32 8.76
N ASN A 317 11.00 -9.75 7.58
CA ASN A 317 12.29 -9.71 6.89
C ASN A 317 13.09 -8.43 7.12
N ALA A 318 12.50 -7.35 7.61
CA ALA A 318 13.25 -6.14 7.99
C ALA A 318 14.10 -6.36 9.25
N ASP A 319 15.16 -5.55 9.45
CA ASP A 319 15.97 -5.61 10.67
C ASP A 319 15.20 -5.11 11.90
N ALA A 320 14.23 -4.24 11.69
CA ALA A 320 13.22 -3.83 12.66
C ALA A 320 11.93 -3.42 11.95
N PHE A 321 10.79 -3.41 12.66
CA PHE A 321 9.56 -2.85 12.12
C PHE A 321 8.89 -1.89 13.10
N LEU A 322 8.26 -0.87 12.57
CA LEU A 322 7.43 0.10 13.27
C LEU A 322 5.98 -0.15 12.83
N PRO A 323 5.11 -0.62 13.73
CA PRO A 323 3.74 -0.92 13.36
C PRO A 323 2.93 0.37 13.11
N VAL A 324 2.18 0.36 12.03
CA VAL A 324 1.12 1.34 11.76
C VAL A 324 -0.17 0.80 12.38
N LYS A 325 -0.83 1.57 13.22
CA LYS A 325 -2.04 1.11 13.95
C LYS A 325 -3.34 1.53 13.26
N ALA A 326 -3.37 1.49 11.93
CA ALA A 326 -4.57 1.86 11.17
C ALA A 326 -5.72 0.84 11.30
N GLY A 327 -5.46 -0.36 11.84
CA GLY A 327 -6.43 -1.45 11.85
C GLY A 327 -6.68 -2.00 10.44
N THR A 328 -7.75 -2.78 10.29
CA THR A 328 -8.12 -3.36 8.99
C THR A 328 -8.59 -2.26 8.02
N GLU A 329 -8.07 -2.28 6.79
CA GLU A 329 -8.47 -1.40 5.70
C GLU A 329 -8.87 -2.25 4.50
N ILE A 330 -10.16 -2.22 4.14
CA ILE A 330 -10.80 -3.12 3.16
C ILE A 330 -10.95 -2.47 1.79
N ALA A 331 -11.30 -1.17 1.75
CA ALA A 331 -11.39 -0.44 0.50
C ALA A 331 -10.05 -0.48 -0.24
N VAL A 332 -10.10 -0.68 -1.57
CA VAL A 332 -8.88 -0.77 -2.38
C VAL A 332 -8.07 0.51 -2.31
N ALA A 333 -8.73 1.66 -2.46
CA ALA A 333 -8.10 2.97 -2.29
C ALA A 333 -7.74 3.21 -0.82
N SER A 334 -6.46 3.34 -0.52
CA SER A 334 -5.97 3.54 0.85
C SER A 334 -6.32 4.94 1.37
N THR A 335 -6.81 5.03 2.61
CA THR A 335 -7.24 6.28 3.26
C THR A 335 -6.60 6.46 4.63
N LYS A 336 -7.10 5.80 5.67
CA LYS A 336 -6.57 5.89 7.04
C LYS A 336 -5.13 5.38 7.17
N ALA A 337 -4.75 4.40 6.35
CA ALA A 337 -3.38 3.89 6.36
C ALA A 337 -2.37 4.95 5.92
N TYR A 338 -2.68 5.82 4.94
CA TYR A 338 -1.83 6.97 4.59
C TYR A 338 -1.62 7.90 5.79
N SER A 339 -2.69 8.26 6.47
CA SER A 339 -2.66 9.17 7.63
C SER A 339 -1.83 8.60 8.77
N CYS A 340 -1.99 7.31 9.08
CA CYS A 340 -1.20 6.62 10.07
C CYS A 340 0.26 6.43 9.63
N GLN A 341 0.53 6.11 8.36
CA GLN A 341 1.90 6.06 7.84
C GLN A 341 2.63 7.41 7.98
N ALA A 342 1.96 8.52 7.69
CA ALA A 342 2.52 9.86 7.91
C ALA A 342 2.79 10.13 9.40
N ALA A 343 1.90 9.71 10.29
CA ALA A 343 2.07 9.81 11.74
C ALA A 343 3.24 8.96 12.24
N ALA A 344 3.39 7.72 11.76
CA ALA A 344 4.53 6.85 12.09
C ALA A 344 5.87 7.43 11.62
N LEU A 345 5.89 8.03 10.43
CA LEU A 345 7.10 8.66 9.89
C LEU A 345 7.48 9.94 10.65
N TYR A 346 6.49 10.69 11.13
CA TYR A 346 6.74 11.80 12.07
C TYR A 346 7.30 11.28 13.40
N ALA A 347 6.71 10.22 13.96
CA ALA A 347 7.23 9.61 15.19
C ALA A 347 8.68 9.13 15.01
N LEU A 348 9.01 8.54 13.85
CA LEU A 348 10.38 8.17 13.49
C LEU A 348 11.30 9.40 13.44
N ALA A 349 10.85 10.51 12.86
CA ALA A 349 11.64 11.75 12.81
C ALA A 349 11.94 12.28 14.21
N GLU A 350 10.97 12.31 15.11
CA GLU A 350 11.15 12.72 16.51
C GLU A 350 12.06 11.76 17.28
N PHE A 351 11.93 10.46 17.03
CA PHE A 351 12.82 9.46 17.63
C PHE A 351 14.28 9.70 17.21
N LEU A 352 14.53 9.85 15.93
CA LEU A 352 15.88 10.06 15.39
C LEU A 352 16.46 11.41 15.81
N ARG A 353 15.63 12.46 15.94
CA ARG A 353 16.03 13.75 16.55
C ARG A 353 16.49 13.56 18.00
N ALA A 354 15.71 12.86 18.79
CA ALA A 354 16.03 12.60 20.19
C ALA A 354 17.26 11.68 20.33
N ALA A 355 17.39 10.67 19.46
CA ALA A 355 18.54 9.77 19.41
C ALA A 355 19.84 10.49 19.02
N ALA A 356 19.78 11.55 18.23
CA ALA A 356 20.95 12.34 17.82
C ALA A 356 21.60 13.10 18.97
N LEU A 357 20.88 13.32 20.08
CA LEU A 357 21.42 14.03 21.26
C LEU A 357 22.48 13.18 21.99
N PRO A 358 23.50 13.81 22.55
CA PRO A 358 24.44 13.12 23.45
C PRO A 358 23.71 12.40 24.59
N LEU A 359 24.21 11.24 25.02
CA LEU A 359 23.55 10.39 26.02
C LEU A 359 23.09 11.17 27.27
N GLN A 360 23.92 12.10 27.77
CA GLN A 360 23.60 12.91 28.95
C GLN A 360 22.48 13.93 28.73
N LYS A 361 22.16 14.26 27.48
CA LYS A 361 21.12 15.22 27.07
C LYS A 361 19.93 14.54 26.36
N ARG A 362 19.98 13.22 26.23
CA ARG A 362 18.95 12.47 25.53
C ARG A 362 17.62 12.56 26.30
N CYS A 363 16.57 12.98 25.61
CA CYS A 363 15.21 13.04 26.14
C CYS A 363 14.33 12.08 25.34
N ALA A 364 13.16 11.73 25.86
CA ALA A 364 12.17 10.97 25.13
C ALA A 364 11.76 11.71 23.82
N PRO A 365 11.35 10.99 22.76
CA PRO A 365 10.76 11.59 21.58
C PRO A 365 9.56 12.47 21.94
N ASN A 366 9.37 13.58 21.21
CA ASN A 366 8.29 14.53 21.50
C ASN A 366 7.12 14.31 20.53
N PHE A 367 6.00 13.79 21.02
CA PHE A 367 4.81 13.52 20.24
C PHE A 367 3.75 14.63 20.31
N SER A 368 4.11 15.85 20.71
CA SER A 368 3.15 16.97 20.83
C SER A 368 2.41 17.29 19.53
N ALA A 369 3.05 17.14 18.35
CA ALA A 369 2.38 17.35 17.07
C ALA A 369 1.34 16.25 16.74
N LEU A 370 1.59 15.00 17.18
CA LEU A 370 0.60 13.92 17.09
C LEU A 370 -0.61 14.20 17.99
N ASN A 371 -0.36 14.63 19.22
CA ASN A 371 -1.43 15.01 20.15
C ASN A 371 -2.25 16.20 19.63
N ALA A 372 -1.57 17.20 19.04
CA ALA A 372 -2.24 18.33 18.40
C ALA A 372 -3.07 17.90 17.17
N LEU A 373 -2.57 16.95 16.37
CA LEU A 373 -3.33 16.34 15.28
C LEU A 373 -4.58 15.63 15.82
N CYS A 374 -4.45 14.77 16.83
CA CYS A 374 -5.57 14.02 17.40
C CYS A 374 -6.65 14.92 18.04
N THR A 375 -6.30 16.13 18.46
CA THR A 375 -7.26 17.10 19.04
C THR A 375 -7.82 18.06 18.02
N GLY A 376 -7.06 18.42 16.98
CA GLY A 376 -7.41 19.42 15.97
C GLY A 376 -7.97 18.87 14.67
N LEU A 377 -7.94 17.53 14.47
CA LEU A 377 -8.43 16.91 13.24
C LEU A 377 -9.94 17.16 13.05
N SER A 378 -10.30 17.61 11.86
CA SER A 378 -11.69 17.88 11.47
C SER A 378 -11.98 17.29 10.09
N TYR A 379 -13.16 16.70 9.97
CA TYR A 379 -13.65 16.09 8.70
C TYR A 379 -14.50 17.04 7.85
N GLY A 380 -14.77 18.27 8.35
CA GLY A 380 -15.77 19.12 7.73
C GLY A 380 -17.21 18.60 7.93
N ASP A 381 -18.18 19.20 7.25
CA ASP A 381 -19.60 18.78 7.27
C ASP A 381 -19.96 17.87 6.08
N GLY A 382 -19.08 17.73 5.12
CA GLY A 382 -19.24 16.91 3.92
C GLY A 382 -20.02 17.57 2.79
N ASN A 383 -20.60 18.76 2.99
CA ASN A 383 -21.42 19.45 1.97
C ASN A 383 -20.53 20.11 0.92
N GLU A 384 -19.47 20.82 1.34
CA GLU A 384 -18.51 21.45 0.42
C GLU A 384 -17.82 20.42 -0.45
N GLU A 385 -17.39 19.29 0.15
CA GLU A 385 -16.76 18.19 -0.56
C GLU A 385 -17.69 17.59 -1.63
N LYS A 386 -18.96 17.43 -1.28
CA LYS A 386 -19.98 16.93 -2.22
C LYS A 386 -20.25 17.92 -3.36
N GLU A 387 -20.30 19.21 -3.09
CA GLU A 387 -20.43 20.24 -4.13
C GLU A 387 -19.25 20.22 -5.08
N ILE A 388 -18.02 20.15 -4.58
CA ILE A 388 -16.81 20.05 -5.40
C ILE A 388 -16.80 18.77 -6.22
N ALA A 389 -17.20 17.64 -5.64
CA ALA A 389 -17.32 16.38 -6.35
C ALA A 389 -18.29 16.49 -7.56
N ARG A 390 -19.42 17.15 -7.38
CA ARG A 390 -20.38 17.40 -8.48
C ARG A 390 -19.80 18.25 -9.60
N LEU A 391 -18.99 19.26 -9.28
CA LEU A 391 -18.28 20.04 -10.31
C LEU A 391 -17.39 19.16 -11.18
N PHE A 392 -16.74 18.14 -10.57
CA PHE A 392 -15.83 17.24 -11.28
C PHE A 392 -16.53 16.13 -12.06
N CYS A 393 -17.86 15.97 -11.94
CA CYS A 393 -18.62 15.04 -12.78
C CYS A 393 -18.66 15.46 -14.27
N GLY A 394 -18.40 16.72 -14.59
CA GLY A 394 -18.33 17.24 -15.96
C GLY A 394 -17.05 16.83 -16.70
N GLU A 395 -17.03 17.04 -18.01
CA GLU A 395 -15.89 16.74 -18.89
C GLU A 395 -14.82 17.85 -18.86
N LYS A 396 -14.44 18.35 -17.68
CA LYS A 396 -13.40 19.37 -17.55
C LYS A 396 -12.05 18.75 -17.22
N LYS A 397 -10.98 19.41 -17.66
CA LYS A 397 -9.61 19.08 -17.27
C LYS A 397 -9.40 19.40 -15.80
N LEU A 398 -8.80 18.51 -15.04
CA LEU A 398 -8.53 18.71 -13.61
C LEU A 398 -7.03 18.68 -13.35
N PHE A 399 -6.55 19.76 -12.79
CA PHE A 399 -5.14 19.92 -12.43
C PHE A 399 -5.00 20.30 -10.96
N PHE A 400 -3.92 19.84 -10.35
CA PHE A 400 -3.54 20.17 -8.98
C PHE A 400 -2.18 20.85 -9.00
N ILE A 401 -2.04 21.94 -8.24
CA ILE A 401 -0.75 22.60 -8.08
C ILE A 401 -0.47 22.90 -6.61
N GLY A 402 0.79 22.84 -6.22
CA GLY A 402 1.26 23.13 -4.86
C GLY A 402 2.76 23.31 -4.80
N ARG A 403 3.27 23.66 -3.62
CA ARG A 403 4.69 23.75 -3.32
C ARG A 403 4.99 22.97 -2.05
N GLY A 404 6.21 22.47 -1.89
CA GLY A 404 6.63 21.78 -0.67
C GLY A 404 5.71 20.62 -0.28
N ASP A 405 5.19 20.64 0.95
CA ASP A 405 4.29 19.60 1.45
C ASP A 405 2.89 19.66 0.82
N ASP A 406 2.47 20.86 0.38
CA ASP A 406 1.24 21.04 -0.39
C ASP A 406 1.27 20.26 -1.71
N TYR A 407 2.40 20.27 -2.43
CA TYR A 407 2.58 19.45 -3.63
C TYR A 407 2.51 17.94 -3.31
N ARG A 408 3.14 17.50 -2.22
CA ARG A 408 3.14 16.09 -1.81
C ARG A 408 1.73 15.61 -1.45
N THR A 409 0.96 16.45 -0.76
CA THR A 409 -0.44 16.16 -0.43
C THR A 409 -1.33 16.16 -1.68
N ALA A 410 -1.07 17.07 -2.62
CA ALA A 410 -1.78 17.12 -3.90
C ALA A 410 -1.59 15.85 -4.74
N LEU A 411 -0.39 15.23 -4.69
CA LEU A 411 -0.14 13.92 -5.34
C LEU A 411 -1.08 12.84 -4.80
N GLU A 412 -1.25 12.76 -3.48
CA GLU A 412 -2.15 11.79 -2.86
C GLU A 412 -3.62 12.11 -3.16
N ALA A 413 -4.02 13.37 -3.11
CA ALA A 413 -5.37 13.81 -3.48
C ALA A 413 -5.73 13.42 -4.91
N SER A 414 -4.82 13.69 -5.85
CA SER A 414 -4.95 13.32 -7.26
C SER A 414 -5.05 11.80 -7.44
N LEU A 415 -4.23 11.02 -6.72
CA LEU A 415 -4.27 9.56 -6.77
C LEU A 415 -5.64 9.04 -6.34
N LYS A 416 -6.20 9.54 -5.26
CA LYS A 416 -7.55 9.14 -4.79
C LYS A 416 -8.62 9.45 -5.83
N ILE A 417 -8.58 10.62 -6.46
CA ILE A 417 -9.50 10.98 -7.55
C ILE A 417 -9.37 10.00 -8.73
N LYS A 418 -8.15 9.72 -9.18
CA LYS A 418 -7.88 8.78 -10.29
C LYS A 418 -8.41 7.38 -10.00
N GLU A 419 -8.10 6.85 -8.83
CA GLU A 419 -8.45 5.48 -8.43
C GLU A 419 -9.96 5.27 -8.36
N THR A 420 -10.70 6.19 -7.74
CA THR A 420 -12.11 5.96 -7.43
C THR A 420 -13.07 6.48 -8.48
N SER A 421 -12.68 7.50 -9.26
CA SER A 421 -13.57 8.16 -10.22
C SER A 421 -13.16 7.99 -11.70
N TYR A 422 -11.95 7.48 -11.94
CA TYR A 422 -11.34 7.32 -13.27
C TYR A 422 -11.15 8.64 -14.01
N LEU A 423 -11.17 9.75 -13.28
CA LEU A 423 -10.92 11.08 -13.83
C LEU A 423 -9.40 11.30 -13.92
N ASN A 424 -8.93 11.77 -15.07
CA ASN A 424 -7.54 12.19 -15.17
C ASN A 424 -7.32 13.48 -14.38
N ALA A 425 -6.39 13.44 -13.43
CA ALA A 425 -6.07 14.53 -12.53
C ALA A 425 -4.55 14.62 -12.40
N ASP A 426 -3.95 15.61 -13.03
CA ASP A 426 -2.49 15.78 -13.05
C ASP A 426 -2.02 16.76 -11.99
N VAL A 427 -0.82 16.52 -11.46
CA VAL A 427 -0.23 17.34 -10.39
C VAL A 427 1.08 17.94 -10.85
N TYR A 428 1.24 19.24 -10.61
CA TYR A 428 2.45 19.97 -10.98
C TYR A 428 2.97 20.81 -9.81
N TYR A 429 4.28 20.96 -9.73
CA TYR A 429 4.84 22.00 -8.89
C TYR A 429 4.35 23.36 -9.37
N ALA A 430 3.80 24.18 -8.48
CA ALA A 430 3.26 25.47 -8.84
C ALA A 430 4.32 26.39 -9.51
N GLY A 431 5.60 26.20 -9.18
CA GLY A 431 6.71 26.91 -9.83
C GLY A 431 7.00 26.48 -11.25
N GLU A 432 6.62 25.26 -11.65
CA GLU A 432 6.88 24.68 -12.96
C GLU A 432 5.79 25.00 -14.01
N LEU A 433 4.77 25.78 -13.65
CA LEU A 433 3.65 26.11 -14.54
C LEU A 433 4.11 26.62 -15.91
N LYS A 434 5.15 27.48 -15.92
CA LYS A 434 5.67 28.14 -17.13
C LYS A 434 6.46 27.20 -18.05
N HIS A 435 6.80 26.01 -17.55
CA HIS A 435 7.65 25.05 -18.24
C HIS A 435 6.85 23.93 -18.93
N GLY A 436 5.66 24.26 -19.45
CA GLY A 436 4.83 23.35 -20.26
C GLY A 436 3.36 23.31 -19.85
N PHE A 437 3.07 23.20 -18.56
CA PHE A 437 1.72 22.98 -18.04
C PHE A 437 0.71 24.05 -18.50
N LEU A 438 1.08 25.35 -18.51
CA LEU A 438 0.17 26.43 -18.90
C LEU A 438 -0.37 26.32 -20.34
N ALA A 439 0.28 25.54 -21.20
CA ALA A 439 -0.22 25.24 -22.54
C ALA A 439 -1.50 24.37 -22.53
N LEU A 440 -1.76 23.66 -21.45
CA LEU A 440 -2.94 22.80 -21.28
C LEU A 440 -4.15 23.56 -20.70
N VAL A 441 -3.91 24.74 -20.13
CA VAL A 441 -4.89 25.51 -19.36
C VAL A 441 -5.75 26.35 -20.30
N ASP A 442 -7.07 26.23 -20.16
CA ASP A 442 -8.11 27.00 -20.85
C ASP A 442 -9.35 27.14 -19.94
N GLU A 443 -10.45 27.68 -20.48
CA GLU A 443 -11.74 27.88 -19.80
C GLU A 443 -12.43 26.56 -19.40
N ASN A 444 -11.99 25.41 -19.95
CA ASN A 444 -12.46 24.08 -19.58
C ASN A 444 -11.57 23.42 -18.50
N SER A 445 -10.77 24.20 -17.81
CA SER A 445 -9.84 23.69 -16.80
C SER A 445 -10.26 24.10 -15.40
N TYR A 446 -10.29 23.11 -14.48
CA TYR A 446 -10.21 23.35 -13.04
C TYR A 446 -8.76 23.24 -12.60
N VAL A 447 -8.28 24.25 -11.88
CA VAL A 447 -6.96 24.21 -11.23
C VAL A 447 -7.16 24.32 -9.73
N VAL A 448 -6.89 23.21 -9.05
CA VAL A 448 -6.90 23.12 -7.59
C VAL A 448 -5.55 23.58 -7.07
N VAL A 449 -5.56 24.62 -6.25
CA VAL A 449 -4.36 25.26 -5.73
C VAL A 449 -4.21 24.93 -4.24
N PHE A 450 -3.25 24.08 -3.89
CA PHE A 450 -2.89 23.81 -2.52
C PHE A 450 -2.01 24.94 -1.98
N ALA A 451 -2.51 25.67 -1.00
CA ALA A 451 -1.88 26.87 -0.44
C ALA A 451 -2.09 26.92 1.08
N THR A 452 -1.61 25.88 1.77
CA THR A 452 -1.71 25.76 3.23
C THR A 452 -0.39 26.10 3.94
N GLU A 453 0.74 26.10 3.20
CA GLU A 453 2.06 26.47 3.73
C GLU A 453 2.29 27.98 3.67
N GLU A 454 2.42 28.62 4.83
CA GLU A 454 2.63 30.06 4.97
C GLU A 454 3.89 30.55 4.22
N ALA A 455 4.99 29.79 4.31
CA ALA A 455 6.27 30.16 3.70
C ALA A 455 6.20 30.28 2.16
N THR A 456 5.30 29.54 1.50
CA THR A 456 5.16 29.53 0.04
C THR A 456 3.87 30.17 -0.46
N LEU A 457 2.98 30.60 0.44
CA LEU A 457 1.62 31.07 0.15
C LEU A 457 1.60 32.12 -0.97
N GLN A 458 2.33 33.23 -0.82
CA GLN A 458 2.30 34.34 -1.78
C GLN A 458 2.76 33.91 -3.19
N LYS A 459 3.76 33.02 -3.25
CA LYS A 459 4.23 32.47 -4.53
C LYS A 459 3.21 31.54 -5.17
N THR A 460 2.54 30.74 -4.35
CA THR A 460 1.50 29.82 -4.82
C THR A 460 0.27 30.58 -5.32
N LEU A 461 -0.17 31.62 -4.60
CA LEU A 461 -1.26 32.50 -5.05
C LEU A 461 -0.93 33.23 -6.35
N SER A 462 0.32 33.70 -6.52
CA SER A 462 0.76 34.30 -7.78
C SER A 462 0.67 33.32 -8.96
N ASN A 463 1.01 32.05 -8.72
CA ASN A 463 0.86 31.00 -9.73
C ASN A 463 -0.62 30.67 -10.04
N ALA A 464 -1.51 30.76 -9.07
CA ALA A 464 -2.96 30.65 -9.30
C ALA A 464 -3.47 31.72 -10.24
N GLU A 465 -3.03 32.98 -10.07
CA GLU A 465 -3.38 34.09 -10.96
C GLU A 465 -2.89 33.89 -12.41
N GLU A 466 -1.72 33.26 -12.58
CA GLU A 466 -1.21 32.94 -13.92
C GLU A 466 -2.11 31.91 -14.65
N ALA A 467 -2.64 30.91 -13.95
CA ALA A 467 -3.59 29.96 -14.50
C ALA A 467 -4.96 30.61 -14.76
N ARG A 468 -5.44 31.45 -13.81
CA ARG A 468 -6.70 32.20 -13.96
C ARG A 468 -6.70 33.14 -15.17
N ALA A 469 -5.59 33.81 -15.40
CA ALA A 469 -5.43 34.71 -16.57
C ALA A 469 -5.55 33.99 -17.92
N ARG A 470 -5.53 32.64 -17.93
CA ARG A 470 -5.71 31.78 -19.12
C ARG A 470 -7.09 31.12 -19.17
N GLY A 471 -8.01 31.57 -18.31
CA GLY A 471 -9.38 31.10 -18.29
C GLY A 471 -9.68 29.99 -17.28
N ALA A 472 -8.68 29.44 -16.55
CA ALA A 472 -8.93 28.41 -15.59
C ALA A 472 -9.85 28.85 -14.45
N GLN A 473 -10.74 27.96 -14.04
CA GLN A 473 -11.51 28.09 -12.81
C GLN A 473 -10.66 27.61 -11.62
N ILE A 474 -10.31 28.54 -10.73
CA ILE A 474 -9.42 28.26 -9.61
C ILE A 474 -10.22 27.79 -8.40
N ILE A 475 -9.87 26.61 -7.88
CA ILE A 475 -10.35 26.10 -6.59
C ILE A 475 -9.19 26.23 -5.61
N LEU A 476 -9.30 27.19 -4.69
CA LEU A 476 -8.29 27.41 -3.67
C LEU A 476 -8.52 26.49 -2.48
N PHE A 477 -7.51 25.69 -2.15
CA PHE A 477 -7.46 24.86 -0.94
C PHE A 477 -6.45 25.47 0.05
N THR A 478 -6.95 25.88 1.23
CA THR A 478 -6.12 26.62 2.20
C THR A 478 -6.56 26.38 3.64
N THR A 479 -5.88 26.99 4.62
CA THR A 479 -6.29 26.86 6.02
C THR A 479 -7.29 27.96 6.40
N ASN A 480 -8.06 27.71 7.48
CA ASN A 480 -8.99 28.68 8.04
C ASN A 480 -8.32 29.95 8.60
N GLU A 481 -7.02 29.90 8.90
CA GLU A 481 -6.23 31.05 9.39
C GLU A 481 -5.52 31.82 8.26
N THR A 482 -5.57 31.32 7.02
CA THR A 482 -4.90 31.98 5.90
C THR A 482 -5.58 33.31 5.57
N ALA A 483 -4.82 34.39 5.66
CA ALA A 483 -5.27 35.71 5.17
C ALA A 483 -5.31 35.69 3.64
N LEU A 484 -6.48 35.92 3.09
CA LEU A 484 -6.69 36.03 1.64
C LEU A 484 -6.69 37.51 1.19
N PRO A 485 -6.41 37.78 -0.09
CA PRO A 485 -6.53 39.10 -0.64
C PRO A 485 -7.98 39.60 -0.58
N ASP A 486 -8.17 40.92 -0.72
CA ASP A 486 -9.49 41.52 -0.80
C ASP A 486 -10.33 40.93 -1.94
N CYS A 487 -11.64 40.76 -1.70
CA CYS A 487 -12.61 40.18 -2.64
C CYS A 487 -12.15 38.80 -3.19
N PRO A 488 -11.90 37.80 -2.33
CA PRO A 488 -11.40 36.51 -2.78
C PRO A 488 -12.37 35.76 -3.71
N GLU A 489 -13.67 36.02 -3.63
CA GLU A 489 -14.74 35.48 -4.48
C GLU A 489 -14.64 35.96 -5.94
N GLU A 490 -13.99 37.08 -6.20
CA GLU A 490 -13.72 37.54 -7.56
C GLU A 490 -12.51 36.85 -8.20
N LYS A 491 -11.64 36.27 -7.36
CA LYS A 491 -10.39 35.64 -7.78
C LYS A 491 -10.48 34.13 -7.83
N PHE A 492 -11.28 33.53 -6.94
CA PHE A 492 -11.38 32.08 -6.79
C PHE A 492 -12.80 31.63 -7.05
N PHE A 493 -12.94 30.62 -7.90
CA PHE A 493 -14.23 30.00 -8.23
C PHE A 493 -14.84 29.30 -7.02
N ARG A 494 -13.99 28.64 -6.20
CA ARG A 494 -14.33 28.06 -4.91
C ARG A 494 -13.14 28.18 -3.96
N ILE A 495 -13.44 28.21 -2.66
CA ILE A 495 -12.44 28.20 -1.60
C ILE A 495 -12.83 27.10 -0.63
N LEU A 496 -11.97 26.08 -0.50
CA LEU A 496 -12.11 25.00 0.48
C LEU A 496 -11.11 25.24 1.62
N ARG A 497 -11.60 25.33 2.86
CA ARG A 497 -10.80 25.64 4.04
C ARG A 497 -10.70 24.43 4.96
N VAL A 498 -9.53 24.22 5.52
CA VAL A 498 -9.27 23.21 6.55
C VAL A 498 -8.70 23.83 7.81
N ASN A 499 -8.81 23.12 8.92
CA ASN A 499 -8.16 23.55 10.16
C ASN A 499 -6.64 23.62 10.00
N LYS A 500 -6.06 24.71 10.49
CA LYS A 500 -4.62 24.79 10.71
C LYS A 500 -4.30 24.06 12.02
N LEU A 501 -3.43 23.06 11.94
CA LEU A 501 -2.99 22.33 13.13
C LEU A 501 -1.96 23.16 13.92
N GLY A 502 -2.24 23.35 15.18
CA GLY A 502 -1.35 24.05 16.12
C GLY A 502 -0.30 23.14 16.75
N GLY A 503 0.30 23.62 17.84
CA GLY A 503 1.11 22.82 18.77
C GLY A 503 2.61 22.75 18.45
N VAL A 504 3.08 23.26 17.30
CA VAL A 504 4.51 23.24 16.93
C VAL A 504 4.91 24.60 16.34
N ALA A 505 6.02 25.17 16.83
CA ALA A 505 6.59 26.37 16.24
C ALA A 505 7.06 26.09 14.80
N GLY A 506 6.70 26.97 13.86
CA GLY A 506 7.02 26.78 12.43
C GLY A 506 6.02 25.93 11.65
N GLY A 507 4.89 25.54 12.27
CA GLY A 507 3.83 24.76 11.67
C GLY A 507 3.89 23.26 12.03
N ASN A 508 2.73 22.62 12.06
CA ASN A 508 2.65 21.20 12.39
C ASN A 508 3.07 20.36 11.17
N PRO A 509 4.10 19.51 11.26
CA PRO A 509 4.54 18.66 10.14
C PRO A 509 3.47 17.69 9.65
N LEU A 510 2.45 17.42 10.46
CA LEU A 510 1.32 16.54 10.16
C LEU A 510 0.12 17.28 9.54
N GLN A 511 0.28 18.56 9.13
CA GLN A 511 -0.77 19.29 8.41
C GLN A 511 -1.23 18.54 7.16
N CYS A 512 -0.35 17.75 6.51
CA CYS A 512 -0.68 16.89 5.36
C CYS A 512 -1.81 15.89 5.67
N VAL A 513 -1.90 15.40 6.93
CA VAL A 513 -2.97 14.49 7.36
C VAL A 513 -4.32 15.22 7.43
N GLN A 514 -4.35 16.44 7.97
CA GLN A 514 -5.57 17.26 7.94
C GLN A 514 -5.95 17.62 6.50
N ASN A 515 -4.97 17.94 5.67
CA ASN A 515 -5.18 18.41 4.30
C ASN A 515 -5.74 17.31 3.38
N ILE A 516 -5.41 16.04 3.61
CA ILE A 516 -5.87 14.97 2.72
C ILE A 516 -7.33 14.55 2.96
N LEU A 517 -7.87 14.72 4.15
CA LEU A 517 -9.21 14.22 4.51
C LEU A 517 -10.32 14.73 3.60
N PRO A 518 -10.47 16.05 3.31
CA PRO A 518 -11.50 16.52 2.40
C PRO A 518 -11.32 15.96 0.98
N TRP A 519 -10.10 15.73 0.52
CA TRP A 519 -9.84 15.15 -0.80
C TRP A 519 -10.15 13.66 -0.88
N GLN A 520 -9.94 12.90 0.18
CA GLN A 520 -10.45 11.53 0.30
C GLN A 520 -11.98 11.52 0.26
N ARG A 521 -12.63 12.48 0.93
CA ARG A 521 -14.08 12.62 0.90
C ARG A 521 -14.59 13.05 -0.48
N ILE A 522 -13.96 14.02 -1.14
CA ILE A 522 -14.29 14.44 -2.52
C ILE A 522 -14.16 13.25 -3.48
N ALA A 523 -13.09 12.46 -3.39
CA ALA A 523 -12.89 11.28 -4.20
C ALA A 523 -13.98 10.24 -4.00
N TYR A 524 -14.39 10.01 -2.75
CA TYR A 524 -15.51 9.15 -2.39
C TYR A 524 -16.82 9.65 -3.00
N GLU A 525 -17.19 10.92 -2.75
CA GLU A 525 -18.43 11.52 -3.25
C GLU A 525 -18.48 11.52 -4.78
N LEU A 526 -17.36 11.81 -5.44
CA LEU A 526 -17.26 11.79 -6.90
C LEU A 526 -17.48 10.38 -7.46
N SER A 527 -16.94 9.35 -6.80
CA SER A 527 -17.20 7.96 -7.17
C SER A 527 -18.69 7.63 -7.10
N VAL A 528 -19.35 8.02 -6.00
CA VAL A 528 -20.78 7.78 -5.77
C VAL A 528 -21.64 8.55 -6.76
N GLU A 529 -21.39 9.85 -6.99
CA GLU A 529 -22.13 10.68 -7.95
C GLU A 529 -22.00 10.14 -9.40
N LYS A 530 -20.89 9.49 -9.73
CA LYS A 530 -20.69 8.81 -11.02
C LYS A 530 -21.27 7.38 -11.07
N GLY A 531 -21.92 6.91 -10.01
CA GLY A 531 -22.49 5.55 -9.93
C GLY A 531 -21.43 4.45 -9.88
N LEU A 532 -20.21 4.75 -9.42
CA LEU A 532 -19.10 3.81 -9.30
C LEU A 532 -19.03 3.23 -7.89
N ASN A 533 -18.32 2.11 -7.73
CA ASN A 533 -18.07 1.53 -6.42
C ASN A 533 -16.74 2.04 -5.84
N PRO A 534 -16.74 2.88 -4.79
CA PRO A 534 -15.52 3.45 -4.21
C PRO A 534 -14.63 2.39 -3.51
N ASP A 535 -15.21 1.28 -3.05
CA ASP A 535 -14.48 0.21 -2.36
C ASP A 535 -13.73 -0.71 -3.34
N LYS A 536 -14.26 -0.83 -4.57
CA LYS A 536 -13.77 -1.79 -5.58
C LYS A 536 -13.60 -1.11 -6.93
N PRO A 537 -12.66 -0.18 -7.09
CA PRO A 537 -12.38 0.44 -8.36
C PRO A 537 -11.90 -0.60 -9.39
N ARG A 538 -12.29 -0.39 -10.65
CA ARG A 538 -11.89 -1.30 -11.74
C ARG A 538 -10.37 -1.35 -11.90
N ASN A 539 -9.86 -2.50 -12.32
CA ASN A 539 -8.44 -2.72 -12.65
C ASN A 539 -7.45 -2.49 -11.48
N LEU A 540 -7.94 -2.40 -10.24
CA LEU A 540 -7.08 -2.24 -9.06
C LEU A 540 -7.32 -3.38 -8.06
N ALA A 541 -6.30 -3.70 -7.27
CA ALA A 541 -6.36 -4.63 -6.15
C ALA A 541 -5.82 -3.97 -4.87
N LYS A 542 -6.29 -4.42 -3.71
CA LYS A 542 -5.85 -3.87 -2.41
C LYS A 542 -4.35 -4.07 -2.17
N SER A 543 -3.81 -5.20 -2.61
CA SER A 543 -2.38 -5.52 -2.51
C SER A 543 -1.87 -6.05 -3.85
N VAL A 544 -0.76 -5.48 -4.33
CA VAL A 544 -0.09 -5.88 -5.56
C VAL A 544 1.06 -6.82 -5.19
N THR A 545 0.79 -8.12 -5.29
CA THR A 545 1.71 -9.19 -4.88
C THR A 545 2.50 -9.78 -6.05
N VAL A 546 2.37 -9.17 -7.22
CA VAL A 546 3.06 -9.52 -8.47
C VAL A 546 3.75 -8.29 -9.05
N GLU A 547 4.83 -8.51 -9.78
CA GLU A 547 5.54 -7.47 -10.55
C GLU A 547 4.99 -7.31 -11.95
#